data_b485b426ef82893aa8a43bfc9cd57d6c
#
_entry.id   b485b426ef82893aa8a43bfc9cd57d6c
#
_cell.length_a   1.000
_cell.length_b   1.000
_cell.length_c   1.000
_cell.angle_alpha   90.00
_cell.angle_beta   90.00
_cell.angle_gamma   90.00
#
_symmetry.space_group_name_H-M   'P 1'
#
loop_
_entity.id
_entity.type
_entity.pdbx_description
1 polymer ?
#
loop_
_entity_poly.entity_id
_entity_poly.type
_entity_poly.pdbx_seq_one_letter_code
_entity_poly.pdbx_strand_id
1 'polypeptide(L)'
;MTMASDDQKPARAGFCMSGITDFADGISAIDTHHIRPASDASYLLIREGRAAFVDTGTALAVPHLLAALQEKQLTVESVDWIFLTHIHLDHAGGAGALLKHLPNARVLVHPKGAPHLVDPTKLIQATIGVYGEAFFAATYGKILPIPADRLQVTEEGLSFFWVDRSYQCLHTPGHALHHYVLWDPIARVVFAGDNFGVSYRELDVNGHAFVIPATTPTHFDPSEMHRTIDRIVALQPAAVCLTHYGQVTEINRLAEDLHRGVDAYVAIAGRHGAGPDRVRRMGDELFEWMSAQLDAHGDRADAKTRHAALDLDIDLNVQGLIYWADRVAASKLSGT
;
A
#
# COMPACT_ATOMS: atom_id res chain seq x y z
N MET A 1 0.76 -55.69 10.45
CA MET A 1 0.32 -54.65 11.39
C MET A 1 1.24 -53.46 11.16
N THR A 2 0.92 -52.66 10.19
CA THR A 2 1.69 -51.49 9.75
C THR A 2 0.87 -50.27 10.01
N MET A 3 1.36 -49.40 10.91
CA MET A 3 0.74 -48.13 11.25
C MET A 3 1.04 -47.10 10.12
N ALA A 4 -0.03 -46.51 9.63
CA ALA A 4 0.04 -45.42 8.69
C ALA A 4 0.54 -44.13 9.41
N SER A 5 1.51 -43.45 8.82
CA SER A 5 1.97 -42.14 9.25
C SER A 5 0.95 -41.07 8.86
N ASP A 6 0.49 -40.33 9.84
CA ASP A 6 -0.32 -39.13 9.66
C ASP A 6 0.51 -38.06 8.97
N ASP A 7 0.19 -37.78 7.72
CA ASP A 7 0.66 -36.60 6.98
C ASP A 7 -0.07 -35.35 7.54
N GLN A 8 0.56 -34.70 8.51
CA GLN A 8 0.14 -33.36 8.95
C GLN A 8 0.47 -32.35 7.84
N LYS A 9 -0.54 -31.97 7.07
CA LYS A 9 -0.50 -30.75 6.25
C LYS A 9 -0.18 -29.56 7.16
N PRO A 10 0.78 -28.67 6.79
CA PRO A 10 1.01 -27.46 7.55
C PRO A 10 -0.26 -26.63 7.54
N ALA A 11 -0.67 -26.18 8.73
CA ALA A 11 -1.81 -25.30 8.91
C ALA A 11 -1.57 -24.03 8.08
N ARG A 12 -2.44 -23.75 7.14
CA ARG A 12 -2.57 -22.42 6.52
C ARG A 12 -2.80 -21.45 7.67
N ALA A 13 -1.97 -20.37 7.73
CA ALA A 13 -2.19 -19.30 8.68
C ALA A 13 -3.67 -18.88 8.62
N GLY A 14 -4.41 -19.14 9.70
CA GLY A 14 -5.85 -18.93 9.72
C GLY A 14 -6.13 -17.44 9.62
N PHE A 15 -6.74 -17.02 8.53
CA PHE A 15 -7.41 -15.74 8.43
C PHE A 15 -8.48 -15.71 9.53
N CYS A 16 -8.35 -14.77 10.47
CA CYS A 16 -9.34 -14.59 11.52
C CYS A 16 -10.65 -14.13 10.88
N MET A 17 -11.79 -14.70 11.30
CA MET A 17 -13.12 -14.34 10.77
C MET A 17 -13.49 -12.86 11.00
N SER A 18 -12.75 -12.14 11.85
CA SER A 18 -12.92 -10.70 12.13
C SER A 18 -12.25 -9.78 11.12
N GLY A 19 -11.41 -10.29 10.20
CA GLY A 19 -10.63 -9.43 9.28
C GLY A 19 -9.52 -8.61 9.97
N ILE A 20 -9.18 -8.93 11.23
CA ILE A 20 -8.13 -8.27 12.01
C ILE A 20 -6.99 -9.25 12.26
N THR A 21 -5.75 -8.79 12.01
CA THR A 21 -4.53 -9.54 12.34
C THR A 21 -3.68 -8.73 13.30
N ASP A 22 -3.43 -9.28 14.48
CA ASP A 22 -2.61 -8.64 15.52
C ASP A 22 -1.13 -8.91 15.32
N PHE A 23 -0.32 -7.89 15.54
CA PHE A 23 1.13 -7.94 15.59
C PHE A 23 1.63 -7.47 16.96
N ALA A 24 2.94 -7.54 17.14
CA ALA A 24 3.58 -6.99 18.35
C ALA A 24 3.36 -5.47 18.47
N ASP A 25 3.68 -4.94 19.63
CA ASP A 25 3.64 -3.49 19.90
C ASP A 25 2.28 -2.81 19.67
N GLY A 26 1.16 -3.51 19.93
CA GLY A 26 -0.18 -2.95 19.81
C GLY A 26 -0.52 -2.48 18.39
N ILE A 27 0.02 -3.15 17.39
CA ILE A 27 -0.25 -2.94 15.98
C ILE A 27 -1.22 -4.00 15.51
N SER A 28 -2.27 -3.62 14.79
CA SER A 28 -3.20 -4.55 14.14
C SER A 28 -3.44 -4.13 12.69
N ALA A 29 -3.39 -5.07 11.76
CA ALA A 29 -3.90 -4.86 10.40
C ALA A 29 -5.39 -5.16 10.37
N ILE A 30 -6.16 -4.30 9.74
CA ILE A 30 -7.59 -4.42 9.51
C ILE A 30 -7.81 -4.57 8.02
N ASP A 31 -8.41 -5.67 7.60
CA ASP A 31 -8.80 -5.84 6.19
C ASP A 31 -9.87 -4.81 5.81
N THR A 32 -9.58 -3.98 4.83
CA THR A 32 -10.52 -2.98 4.33
C THR A 32 -11.55 -3.56 3.37
N HIS A 33 -11.36 -4.82 2.96
CA HIS A 33 -12.15 -5.51 1.93
C HIS A 33 -12.18 -4.77 0.59
N HIS A 34 -11.15 -3.99 0.28
CA HIS A 34 -11.03 -3.32 -1.02
C HIS A 34 -10.88 -4.37 -2.12
N ILE A 35 -11.81 -4.38 -3.08
CA ILE A 35 -11.87 -5.30 -4.23
C ILE A 35 -12.06 -6.77 -3.81
N ARG A 36 -11.22 -7.29 -2.93
CA ARG A 36 -11.25 -8.67 -2.41
C ARG A 36 -10.68 -8.72 -0.98
N PRO A 37 -10.98 -9.78 -0.21
CA PRO A 37 -10.37 -9.96 1.10
C PRO A 37 -8.84 -10.00 1.01
N ALA A 38 -8.18 -9.41 2.00
CA ALA A 38 -6.72 -9.38 2.16
C ALA A 38 -5.96 -8.78 0.98
N SER A 39 -6.53 -7.77 0.31
CA SER A 39 -5.84 -7.00 -0.72
C SER A 39 -5.35 -5.64 -0.23
N ASP A 40 -6.02 -5.07 0.78
CA ASP A 40 -5.71 -3.75 1.32
C ASP A 40 -5.98 -3.71 2.83
N ALA A 41 -5.05 -3.18 3.60
CA ALA A 41 -5.08 -3.10 5.05
C ALA A 41 -4.95 -1.66 5.54
N SER A 42 -5.80 -1.28 6.50
CA SER A 42 -5.56 -0.17 7.41
C SER A 42 -4.88 -0.70 8.68
N TYR A 43 -3.98 0.07 9.29
CA TYR A 43 -3.37 -0.33 10.55
C TYR A 43 -3.92 0.48 11.71
N LEU A 44 -4.26 -0.23 12.79
CA LEU A 44 -4.65 0.35 14.06
C LEU A 44 -3.46 0.27 15.03
N LEU A 45 -3.01 1.41 15.52
CA LEU A 45 -2.00 1.54 16.57
C LEU A 45 -2.69 1.79 17.90
N ILE A 46 -2.34 1.04 18.93
CA ILE A 46 -2.92 1.18 20.29
C ILE A 46 -1.79 1.44 21.27
N ARG A 47 -1.89 2.57 22.02
CA ARG A 47 -0.93 3.00 23.04
C ARG A 47 -1.67 3.53 24.26
N GLU A 48 -1.51 2.92 25.42
CA GLU A 48 -2.11 3.37 26.70
C GLU A 48 -3.58 3.76 26.59
N GLY A 49 -4.38 2.97 25.83
CA GLY A 49 -5.80 3.24 25.62
C GLY A 49 -6.12 4.35 24.60
N ARG A 50 -5.10 4.95 23.98
CA ARG A 50 -5.26 5.84 22.82
C ARG A 50 -5.05 5.07 21.52
N ALA A 51 -5.61 5.55 20.44
CA ALA A 51 -5.54 4.90 19.14
C ALA A 51 -5.17 5.87 18.02
N ALA A 52 -4.55 5.31 16.97
CA ALA A 52 -4.34 5.97 15.69
C ALA A 52 -4.51 4.98 14.55
N PHE A 53 -4.98 5.45 13.39
CA PHE A 53 -5.00 4.68 12.16
C PHE A 53 -3.84 5.07 11.25
N VAL A 54 -3.28 4.10 10.52
CA VAL A 54 -2.41 4.35 9.36
C VAL A 54 -3.15 3.86 8.14
N ASP A 55 -3.41 4.78 7.21
CA ASP A 55 -4.32 4.65 6.08
C ASP A 55 -5.76 4.31 6.52
N THR A 56 -6.72 4.38 5.62
CA THR A 56 -8.14 4.21 5.97
C THR A 56 -8.89 3.33 4.98
N GLY A 57 -8.23 2.87 3.94
CA GLY A 57 -8.96 2.29 2.83
C GLY A 57 -9.87 3.30 2.12
N THR A 58 -10.81 2.79 1.36
CA THR A 58 -11.86 3.58 0.71
C THR A 58 -12.95 4.01 1.70
N ALA A 59 -13.90 4.85 1.28
CA ALA A 59 -15.02 5.22 2.15
C ALA A 59 -15.89 4.01 2.56
N LEU A 60 -15.84 2.91 1.82
CA LEU A 60 -16.55 1.68 2.14
C LEU A 60 -15.88 0.88 3.28
N ALA A 61 -14.62 1.14 3.58
CA ALA A 61 -13.89 0.49 4.66
C ALA A 61 -14.25 1.04 6.06
N VAL A 62 -14.85 2.22 6.16
CA VAL A 62 -15.14 2.90 7.43
C VAL A 62 -15.89 2.02 8.44
N PRO A 63 -16.91 1.25 8.07
CA PRO A 63 -17.57 0.33 9.01
C PRO A 63 -16.64 -0.73 9.61
N HIS A 64 -15.67 -1.23 8.84
CA HIS A 64 -14.67 -2.21 9.31
C HIS A 64 -13.72 -1.57 10.32
N LEU A 65 -13.28 -0.33 10.09
CA LEU A 65 -12.42 0.41 11.01
C LEU A 65 -13.13 0.71 12.34
N LEU A 66 -14.40 1.10 12.30
CA LEU A 66 -15.20 1.31 13.50
C LEU A 66 -15.47 0.01 14.26
N ALA A 67 -15.73 -1.09 13.54
CA ALA A 67 -15.89 -2.41 14.15
C ALA A 67 -14.59 -2.87 14.84
N ALA A 68 -13.42 -2.58 14.26
CA ALA A 68 -12.14 -2.89 14.86
C ALA A 68 -11.91 -2.13 16.17
N LEU A 69 -12.31 -0.86 16.28
CA LEU A 69 -12.28 -0.14 17.57
C LEU A 69 -13.14 -0.85 18.62
N GLN A 70 -14.35 -1.27 18.27
CA GLN A 70 -15.23 -1.98 19.18
C GLN A 70 -14.63 -3.33 19.64
N GLU A 71 -14.05 -4.11 18.69
CA GLU A 71 -13.39 -5.38 19.02
C GLU A 71 -12.20 -5.17 19.97
N LYS A 72 -11.46 -4.07 19.78
CA LYS A 72 -10.35 -3.67 20.67
C LYS A 72 -10.79 -2.94 21.94
N GLN A 73 -12.10 -2.86 22.21
CA GLN A 73 -12.69 -2.19 23.38
C GLN A 73 -12.28 -0.71 23.48
N LEU A 74 -12.12 -0.05 22.34
CA LEU A 74 -11.80 1.35 22.23
C LEU A 74 -13.04 2.17 21.85
N THR A 75 -13.12 3.41 22.34
CA THR A 75 -14.15 4.35 21.94
C THR A 75 -13.66 5.22 20.78
N VAL A 76 -14.56 5.84 20.07
CA VAL A 76 -14.21 6.76 18.96
C VAL A 76 -13.45 8.01 19.45
N GLU A 77 -13.65 8.41 20.73
CA GLU A 77 -12.94 9.53 21.37
C GLU A 77 -11.48 9.18 21.72
N SER A 78 -11.12 7.89 21.75
CA SER A 78 -9.75 7.46 22.02
C SER A 78 -8.84 7.63 20.80
N VAL A 79 -9.40 7.84 19.60
CA VAL A 79 -8.60 8.01 18.39
C VAL A 79 -8.10 9.44 18.26
N ASP A 80 -6.77 9.60 18.23
CA ASP A 80 -6.10 10.90 18.13
C ASP A 80 -5.70 11.24 16.69
N TRP A 81 -5.31 10.23 15.92
CA TRP A 81 -4.68 10.45 14.62
C TRP A 81 -5.16 9.49 13.54
N ILE A 82 -5.14 10.00 12.32
CA ILE A 82 -5.13 9.25 11.08
C ILE A 82 -3.86 9.67 10.32
N PHE A 83 -2.90 8.77 10.17
CA PHE A 83 -1.69 8.95 9.39
C PHE A 83 -1.97 8.45 7.97
N LEU A 84 -1.85 9.31 6.96
CA LEU A 84 -2.05 8.92 5.57
C LEU A 84 -0.70 8.84 4.87
N THR A 85 -0.25 7.64 4.55
CA THR A 85 1.03 7.42 3.84
C THR A 85 1.08 8.20 2.55
N HIS A 86 -0.02 8.25 1.84
CA HIS A 86 -0.26 9.08 0.66
C HIS A 86 -1.76 9.24 0.40
N ILE A 87 -2.15 9.87 -0.72
CA ILE A 87 -3.56 10.26 -0.92
C ILE A 87 -4.29 9.48 -2.02
N HIS A 88 -3.79 8.35 -2.50
CA HIS A 88 -4.60 7.50 -3.35
C HIS A 88 -5.85 7.04 -2.58
N LEU A 89 -6.96 6.84 -3.29
CA LEU A 89 -8.27 6.72 -2.65
C LEU A 89 -8.49 5.38 -1.95
N ASP A 90 -7.71 4.39 -2.24
CA ASP A 90 -7.63 3.12 -1.51
C ASP A 90 -6.90 3.24 -0.16
N HIS A 91 -6.11 4.32 0.04
CA HIS A 91 -5.47 4.67 1.31
C HIS A 91 -6.21 5.77 2.06
N ALA A 92 -6.58 6.84 1.38
CA ALA A 92 -7.10 8.06 2.00
C ALA A 92 -8.61 8.29 1.78
N GLY A 93 -9.25 7.47 0.96
CA GLY A 93 -10.65 7.69 0.56
C GLY A 93 -11.64 7.63 1.72
N GLY A 94 -11.35 6.83 2.74
CA GLY A 94 -12.16 6.73 3.96
C GLY A 94 -11.96 7.85 4.96
N ALA A 95 -10.85 8.61 4.89
CA ALA A 95 -10.43 9.52 5.96
C ALA A 95 -11.47 10.60 6.31
N GLY A 96 -12.04 11.27 5.30
CA GLY A 96 -13.08 12.29 5.53
C GLY A 96 -14.36 11.72 6.12
N ALA A 97 -14.74 10.49 5.74
CA ALA A 97 -15.91 9.82 6.28
C ALA A 97 -15.67 9.30 7.71
N LEU A 98 -14.48 8.72 7.95
CA LEU A 98 -14.07 8.24 9.27
C LEU A 98 -14.00 9.38 10.29
N LEU A 99 -13.44 10.54 9.92
CA LEU A 99 -13.35 11.73 10.79
C LEU A 99 -14.70 12.21 11.33
N LYS A 100 -15.81 11.94 10.65
CA LYS A 100 -17.14 12.28 11.18
C LYS A 100 -17.51 11.51 12.44
N HIS A 101 -16.92 10.34 12.61
CA HIS A 101 -17.14 9.49 13.78
C HIS A 101 -16.07 9.70 14.87
N LEU A 102 -14.95 10.33 14.55
CA LEU A 102 -13.79 10.49 15.43
C LEU A 102 -13.67 11.95 15.90
N PRO A 103 -14.29 12.36 17.02
CA PRO A 103 -14.36 13.77 17.40
C PRO A 103 -13.01 14.40 17.71
N ASN A 104 -12.05 13.63 18.22
CA ASN A 104 -10.73 14.11 18.65
C ASN A 104 -9.64 13.94 17.60
N ALA A 105 -9.85 13.10 16.58
CA ALA A 105 -8.81 12.74 15.63
C ALA A 105 -8.44 13.89 14.69
N ARG A 106 -7.18 13.97 14.34
CA ARG A 106 -6.61 14.82 13.28
C ARG A 106 -5.98 13.93 12.21
N VAL A 107 -5.82 14.49 11.02
CA VAL A 107 -5.18 13.79 9.90
C VAL A 107 -3.78 14.36 9.70
N LEU A 108 -2.77 13.50 9.63
CA LEU A 108 -1.41 13.85 9.24
C LEU A 108 -1.16 13.37 7.81
N VAL A 109 -0.71 14.27 6.93
CA VAL A 109 -0.54 13.99 5.51
C VAL A 109 0.64 14.75 4.91
N HIS A 110 1.21 14.23 3.82
CA HIS A 110 2.24 14.93 3.04
C HIS A 110 1.71 16.29 2.51
N PRO A 111 2.52 17.39 2.56
CA PRO A 111 2.05 18.73 2.18
C PRO A 111 1.50 18.80 0.75
N LYS A 112 2.04 18.02 -0.21
CA LYS A 112 1.50 17.96 -1.58
C LYS A 112 0.13 17.27 -1.66
N GLY A 113 -0.23 16.43 -0.68
CA GLY A 113 -1.53 15.75 -0.62
C GLY A 113 -2.62 16.61 0.02
N ALA A 114 -2.25 17.46 0.98
CA ALA A 114 -3.19 18.21 1.81
C ALA A 114 -4.27 19.00 1.03
N PRO A 115 -3.96 19.77 -0.03
CA PRO A 115 -4.98 20.51 -0.78
C PRO A 115 -6.03 19.60 -1.41
N HIS A 116 -5.64 18.41 -1.83
CA HIS A 116 -6.52 17.43 -2.47
C HIS A 116 -7.43 16.67 -1.48
N LEU A 117 -7.13 16.71 -0.20
CA LEU A 117 -8.00 16.18 0.85
C LEU A 117 -8.99 17.24 1.36
N VAL A 118 -8.61 18.51 1.33
CA VAL A 118 -9.52 19.62 1.62
C VAL A 118 -10.54 19.80 0.49
N ASP A 119 -10.11 19.69 -0.75
CA ASP A 119 -11.00 19.65 -1.93
C ASP A 119 -10.67 18.41 -2.79
N PRO A 120 -11.40 17.30 -2.63
CA PRO A 120 -11.10 16.06 -3.32
C PRO A 120 -11.56 16.02 -4.78
N THR A 121 -12.13 17.10 -5.32
CA THR A 121 -12.72 17.12 -6.66
C THR A 121 -11.76 16.63 -7.74
N LYS A 122 -10.53 17.15 -7.76
CA LYS A 122 -9.50 16.74 -8.75
C LYS A 122 -9.04 15.30 -8.55
N LEU A 123 -8.91 14.86 -7.29
CA LEU A 123 -8.51 13.51 -6.95
C LEU A 123 -9.56 12.49 -7.40
N ILE A 124 -10.85 12.79 -7.16
CA ILE A 124 -11.98 11.99 -7.65
C ILE A 124 -11.96 11.90 -9.18
N GLN A 125 -11.81 13.04 -9.86
CA GLN A 125 -11.78 13.05 -11.33
C GLN A 125 -10.61 12.26 -11.90
N ALA A 126 -9.41 12.37 -11.28
CA ALA A 126 -8.23 11.62 -11.70
C ALA A 126 -8.46 10.10 -11.52
N THR A 127 -9.03 9.68 -10.40
CA THR A 127 -9.33 8.26 -10.14
C THR A 127 -10.40 7.72 -11.11
N ILE A 128 -11.44 8.50 -11.39
CA ILE A 128 -12.43 8.13 -12.43
C ILE A 128 -11.77 8.00 -13.81
N GLY A 129 -10.82 8.87 -14.12
CA GLY A 129 -10.06 8.81 -15.37
C GLY A 129 -9.24 7.51 -15.52
N VAL A 130 -8.77 6.94 -14.42
CA VAL A 130 -8.00 5.68 -14.41
C VAL A 130 -8.91 4.45 -14.49
N TYR A 131 -9.97 4.42 -13.66
CA TYR A 131 -10.77 3.20 -13.46
C TYR A 131 -12.15 3.25 -14.13
N GLY A 132 -12.62 4.41 -14.54
CA GLY A 132 -13.97 4.64 -15.04
C GLY A 132 -15.00 4.87 -13.94
N GLU A 133 -16.09 5.55 -14.28
CA GLU A 133 -17.12 6.01 -13.35
C GLU A 133 -17.85 4.85 -12.64
N ALA A 134 -18.18 3.80 -13.36
CA ALA A 134 -18.90 2.64 -12.80
C ALA A 134 -18.05 1.91 -11.74
N PHE A 135 -16.76 1.68 -12.02
CA PHE A 135 -15.85 1.06 -11.07
C PHE A 135 -15.64 1.97 -9.86
N PHE A 136 -15.42 3.28 -10.08
CA PHE A 136 -15.28 4.25 -9.01
C PHE A 136 -16.47 4.23 -8.05
N ALA A 137 -17.69 4.32 -8.57
CA ALA A 137 -18.92 4.34 -7.75
C ALA A 137 -19.08 3.05 -6.93
N ALA A 138 -18.74 1.89 -7.50
CA ALA A 138 -18.86 0.60 -6.84
C ALA A 138 -17.78 0.36 -5.75
N THR A 139 -16.57 0.95 -5.93
CA THR A 139 -15.39 0.55 -5.16
C THR A 139 -14.96 1.59 -4.12
N TYR A 140 -15.06 2.88 -4.43
CA TYR A 140 -14.52 3.92 -3.53
C TYR A 140 -15.57 4.55 -2.60
N GLY A 141 -16.86 4.45 -2.95
CA GLY A 141 -17.93 5.06 -2.17
C GLY A 141 -17.90 6.60 -2.26
N LYS A 142 -18.46 7.28 -1.25
CA LYS A 142 -18.54 8.74 -1.22
C LYS A 142 -17.31 9.35 -0.55
N ILE A 143 -16.43 9.92 -1.33
CA ILE A 143 -15.25 10.65 -0.82
C ILE A 143 -15.72 11.99 -0.23
N LEU A 144 -15.35 12.23 1.03
CA LEU A 144 -15.70 13.44 1.77
C LEU A 144 -14.45 14.30 2.00
N PRO A 145 -14.56 15.63 1.90
CA PRO A 145 -13.47 16.54 2.22
C PRO A 145 -13.10 16.45 3.70
N ILE A 146 -11.82 16.71 4.00
CA ILE A 146 -11.30 16.85 5.36
C ILE A 146 -11.29 18.34 5.72
N PRO A 147 -11.90 18.74 6.87
CA PRO A 147 -11.82 20.11 7.35
C PRO A 147 -10.36 20.55 7.55
N ALA A 148 -10.01 21.73 7.06
CA ALA A 148 -8.62 22.21 7.07
C ALA A 148 -8.04 22.35 8.49
N ASP A 149 -8.87 22.65 9.49
CA ASP A 149 -8.48 22.73 10.91
C ASP A 149 -8.24 21.36 11.55
N ARG A 150 -8.69 20.27 10.91
CA ARG A 150 -8.46 18.88 11.34
C ARG A 150 -7.27 18.24 10.59
N LEU A 151 -6.61 18.98 9.70
CA LEU A 151 -5.51 18.49 8.88
C LEU A 151 -4.19 19.12 9.32
N GLN A 152 -3.15 18.30 9.44
CA GLN A 152 -1.77 18.69 9.69
C GLN A 152 -0.88 18.14 8.59
N VAL A 153 0.11 18.92 8.16
CA VAL A 153 1.08 18.47 7.15
C VAL A 153 2.36 17.96 7.82
N THR A 154 2.98 16.97 7.17
CA THR A 154 4.32 16.50 7.54
C THR A 154 5.40 17.42 6.99
N GLU A 155 6.58 17.38 7.61
CA GLU A 155 7.83 17.87 7.05
C GLU A 155 8.80 16.70 6.91
N GLU A 156 9.80 16.83 6.03
CA GLU A 156 10.83 15.82 5.89
C GLU A 156 11.58 15.63 7.22
N GLY A 157 11.61 14.39 7.72
CA GLY A 157 12.26 14.05 8.98
C GLY A 157 11.50 14.51 10.24
N LEU A 158 10.25 14.94 10.10
CA LEU A 158 9.42 15.34 11.24
C LEU A 158 9.39 14.24 12.30
N SER A 159 9.88 14.55 13.51
CA SER A 159 9.65 13.73 14.70
C SER A 159 8.34 14.13 15.35
N PHE A 160 7.47 13.15 15.50
CA PHE A 160 6.13 13.32 16.02
C PHE A 160 5.97 12.49 17.31
N PHE A 161 5.82 13.16 18.46
CA PHE A 161 5.59 12.47 19.74
C PHE A 161 4.09 12.20 19.94
N TRP A 162 3.75 10.94 20.18
CA TRP A 162 2.39 10.55 20.51
C TRP A 162 2.38 9.49 21.60
N VAL A 163 1.66 9.78 22.68
CA VAL A 163 1.51 8.99 23.92
C VAL A 163 2.86 8.70 24.58
N ASP A 164 3.52 7.61 24.23
CA ASP A 164 4.70 7.07 24.93
C ASP A 164 5.97 7.07 24.06
N ARG A 165 5.87 7.43 22.76
CA ARG A 165 6.99 7.33 21.82
C ARG A 165 6.96 8.35 20.69
N SER A 166 8.12 8.52 20.06
CA SER A 166 8.26 9.35 18.88
C SER A 166 8.22 8.51 17.61
N TYR A 167 7.44 8.97 16.67
CA TYR A 167 7.41 8.48 15.30
C TYR A 167 8.17 9.45 14.39
N GLN A 168 8.68 8.96 13.28
CA GLN A 168 9.32 9.81 12.26
C GLN A 168 8.56 9.72 10.94
N CYS A 169 8.32 10.88 10.33
CA CYS A 169 7.75 10.98 8.99
C CYS A 169 8.88 11.24 7.99
N LEU A 170 9.12 10.29 7.10
CA LEU A 170 10.17 10.39 6.10
C LEU A 170 9.52 10.47 4.73
N HIS A 171 9.74 11.56 3.98
CA HIS A 171 9.21 11.71 2.63
C HIS A 171 9.87 10.70 1.70
N THR A 172 9.07 9.94 1.00
CA THR A 172 9.51 8.82 0.17
C THR A 172 8.83 8.90 -1.19
N PRO A 173 9.32 9.77 -2.10
CA PRO A 173 8.87 9.76 -3.48
C PRO A 173 9.30 8.46 -4.18
N GLY A 174 8.72 8.19 -5.34
CA GLY A 174 9.00 6.99 -6.15
C GLY A 174 7.71 6.38 -6.67
N HIS A 175 6.82 5.96 -5.76
CA HIS A 175 5.45 5.60 -6.08
C HIS A 175 4.61 6.86 -6.34
N ALA A 176 4.60 7.82 -5.42
CA ALA A 176 3.87 9.08 -5.56
C ALA A 176 4.64 10.27 -4.96
N LEU A 177 4.44 11.48 -5.51
CA LEU A 177 5.09 12.71 -5.02
C LEU A 177 4.59 13.17 -3.64
N HIS A 178 3.46 12.66 -3.20
CA HIS A 178 2.80 12.99 -1.93
C HIS A 178 2.87 11.83 -0.94
N HIS A 179 3.93 11.03 -1.01
CA HIS A 179 4.12 9.86 -0.17
C HIS A 179 5.13 10.12 0.94
N TYR A 180 4.86 9.59 2.14
CA TYR A 180 5.82 9.44 3.22
C TYR A 180 5.64 8.09 3.90
N VAL A 181 6.67 7.60 4.56
CA VAL A 181 6.59 6.45 5.46
C VAL A 181 6.57 6.93 6.91
N LEU A 182 5.79 6.23 7.74
CA LEU A 182 5.80 6.43 9.17
C LEU A 182 6.72 5.38 9.81
N TRP A 183 7.75 5.82 10.50
CA TRP A 183 8.73 4.98 11.19
C TRP A 183 8.51 5.00 12.70
N ASP A 184 8.31 3.83 13.30
CA ASP A 184 8.35 3.61 14.76
C ASP A 184 9.72 3.02 15.13
N PRO A 185 10.65 3.82 15.67
CA PRO A 185 12.00 3.36 16.00
C PRO A 185 12.05 2.43 17.20
N ILE A 186 11.02 2.44 18.08
CA ILE A 186 10.95 1.57 19.26
C ILE A 186 10.49 0.19 18.87
N ALA A 187 9.37 0.09 18.13
CA ALA A 187 8.89 -1.18 17.59
C ALA A 187 9.77 -1.67 16.42
N ARG A 188 10.58 -0.79 15.83
CA ARG A 188 11.34 -1.02 14.60
C ARG A 188 10.44 -1.44 13.45
N VAL A 189 9.32 -0.72 13.28
CA VAL A 189 8.30 -0.97 12.24
C VAL A 189 8.17 0.25 11.35
N VAL A 190 8.21 0.03 10.04
CA VAL A 190 7.89 1.03 9.02
C VAL A 190 6.50 0.76 8.46
N PHE A 191 5.63 1.76 8.45
CA PHE A 191 4.40 1.75 7.67
C PHE A 191 4.71 2.38 6.33
N ALA A 192 4.79 1.55 5.30
CA ALA A 192 5.44 1.91 4.04
C ALA A 192 4.46 2.34 2.94
N GLY A 193 3.14 2.25 3.16
CA GLY A 193 2.19 2.42 2.06
C GLY A 193 2.59 1.51 0.90
N ASP A 194 2.79 2.07 -0.29
CA ASP A 194 3.12 1.34 -1.53
C ASP A 194 4.61 1.38 -1.90
N ASN A 195 5.41 2.14 -1.15
CA ASN A 195 6.82 2.31 -1.49
C ASN A 195 7.72 1.10 -1.15
N PHE A 196 7.20 0.11 -0.44
CA PHE A 196 7.87 -1.18 -0.27
C PHE A 196 7.09 -2.31 -0.95
N GLY A 197 6.35 -1.96 -2.02
CA GLY A 197 5.66 -2.87 -2.92
C GLY A 197 4.33 -3.42 -2.41
N VAL A 198 3.83 -4.37 -3.16
CA VAL A 198 2.59 -5.11 -2.93
C VAL A 198 2.96 -6.57 -2.65
N SER A 199 2.33 -7.19 -1.65
CA SER A 199 2.67 -8.54 -1.19
C SER A 199 1.43 -9.28 -0.68
N TYR A 200 0.72 -9.95 -1.56
CA TYR A 200 -0.48 -10.70 -1.21
C TYR A 200 -0.14 -12.03 -0.56
N ARG A 201 -0.83 -12.35 0.54
CA ARG A 201 -0.55 -13.57 1.32
C ARG A 201 -0.82 -14.88 0.59
N GLU A 202 -1.70 -14.85 -0.43
CA GLU A 202 -1.91 -16.01 -1.31
C GLU A 202 -0.72 -16.37 -2.21
N LEU A 203 0.23 -15.45 -2.37
CA LEU A 203 1.48 -15.65 -3.13
C LEU A 203 2.64 -16.07 -2.23
N ASP A 204 2.45 -16.16 -0.93
CA ASP A 204 3.49 -16.61 -0.01
C ASP A 204 3.75 -18.10 -0.17
N VAL A 205 5.03 -18.46 -0.13
CA VAL A 205 5.46 -19.86 -0.21
C VAL A 205 6.31 -20.22 1.02
N ASN A 206 5.90 -21.26 1.73
CA ASN A 206 6.60 -21.74 2.93
C ASN A 206 6.86 -20.67 4.00
N GLY A 207 5.96 -19.69 4.10
CA GLY A 207 6.07 -18.57 5.04
C GLY A 207 6.97 -17.42 4.59
N HIS A 208 7.51 -17.48 3.38
CA HIS A 208 8.26 -16.40 2.75
C HIS A 208 7.32 -15.53 1.90
N ALA A 209 7.37 -14.22 2.10
CA ALA A 209 6.55 -13.28 1.35
C ALA A 209 7.07 -13.12 -0.09
N PHE A 210 6.16 -12.98 -1.05
CA PHE A 210 6.43 -12.54 -2.40
C PHE A 210 6.08 -11.06 -2.52
N VAL A 211 6.90 -10.24 -3.21
CA VAL A 211 6.68 -8.81 -3.35
C VAL A 211 6.89 -8.37 -4.80
N ILE A 212 6.08 -7.43 -5.25
CA ILE A 212 6.21 -6.76 -6.53
C ILE A 212 6.20 -5.24 -6.35
N PRO A 213 6.91 -4.45 -7.19
CA PRO A 213 6.81 -3.00 -7.16
C PRO A 213 5.41 -2.50 -7.55
N ALA A 214 4.98 -1.40 -6.92
CA ALA A 214 3.77 -0.68 -7.29
C ALA A 214 4.14 0.61 -8.04
N THR A 215 3.73 0.72 -9.31
CA THR A 215 3.94 1.92 -10.13
C THR A 215 2.62 2.65 -10.32
N THR A 216 2.58 3.91 -9.96
CA THR A 216 1.35 4.70 -10.08
C THR A 216 1.24 5.36 -11.45
N PRO A 217 0.02 5.50 -12.01
CA PRO A 217 -0.17 6.08 -13.34
C PRO A 217 0.45 7.45 -13.57
N THR A 218 0.63 8.32 -12.56
CA THR A 218 1.07 9.69 -12.85
C THR A 218 2.41 10.11 -12.27
N HIS A 219 2.95 9.42 -11.28
CA HIS A 219 4.11 9.93 -10.52
C HIS A 219 5.26 8.95 -10.38
N PHE A 220 5.19 7.78 -10.96
CA PHE A 220 6.27 6.80 -10.86
C PHE A 220 7.61 7.40 -11.30
N ASP A 221 8.61 7.23 -10.43
CA ASP A 221 10.01 7.57 -10.68
C ASP A 221 10.89 6.42 -10.18
N PRO A 222 11.50 5.64 -11.10
CA PRO A 222 12.30 4.47 -10.71
C PRO A 222 13.54 4.84 -9.90
N SER A 223 14.17 5.98 -10.17
CA SER A 223 15.35 6.41 -9.41
C SER A 223 14.99 6.78 -7.98
N GLU A 224 13.85 7.46 -7.77
CA GLU A 224 13.33 7.75 -6.43
C GLU A 224 12.86 6.48 -5.73
N MET A 225 12.25 5.53 -6.47
CA MET A 225 11.82 4.26 -5.90
C MET A 225 13.01 3.47 -5.33
N HIS A 226 14.10 3.35 -6.09
CA HIS A 226 15.33 2.73 -5.59
C HIS A 226 15.85 3.42 -4.32
N ARG A 227 15.95 4.77 -4.33
CA ARG A 227 16.39 5.53 -3.16
C ARG A 227 15.48 5.35 -1.95
N THR A 228 14.18 5.26 -2.17
CA THR A 228 13.21 5.03 -1.11
C THR A 228 13.33 3.62 -0.50
N ILE A 229 13.51 2.58 -1.33
CA ILE A 229 13.76 1.22 -0.86
C ILE A 229 15.04 1.20 0.00
N ASP A 230 16.14 1.76 -0.50
CA ASP A 230 17.42 1.85 0.24
C ASP A 230 17.25 2.61 1.56
N ARG A 231 16.48 3.69 1.56
CA ARG A 231 16.18 4.48 2.76
C ARG A 231 15.43 3.67 3.81
N ILE A 232 14.42 2.89 3.41
CA ILE A 232 13.68 2.01 4.32
C ILE A 232 14.62 0.94 4.90
N VAL A 233 15.44 0.31 4.07
CA VAL A 233 16.43 -0.69 4.52
C VAL A 233 17.44 -0.09 5.51
N ALA A 234 17.89 1.15 5.27
CA ALA A 234 18.85 1.84 6.14
C ALA A 234 18.32 2.10 7.57
N LEU A 235 16.99 2.13 7.76
CA LEU A 235 16.38 2.19 9.10
C LEU A 235 16.54 0.89 9.88
N GLN A 236 16.93 -0.20 9.22
CA GLN A 236 17.04 -1.55 9.79
C GLN A 236 15.75 -1.99 10.52
N PRO A 237 14.58 -1.90 9.87
CA PRO A 237 13.34 -2.29 10.51
C PRO A 237 13.31 -3.78 10.79
N ALA A 238 12.63 -4.16 11.86
CA ALA A 238 12.31 -5.56 12.15
C ALA A 238 11.17 -6.06 11.24
N ALA A 239 10.27 -5.14 10.86
CA ALA A 239 9.16 -5.41 9.98
C ALA A 239 8.74 -4.16 9.19
N VAL A 240 8.12 -4.38 8.04
CA VAL A 240 7.46 -3.34 7.22
C VAL A 240 5.99 -3.71 7.08
N CYS A 241 5.13 -2.76 7.37
CA CYS A 241 3.69 -2.84 7.20
C CYS A 241 3.31 -2.24 5.84
N LEU A 242 2.79 -3.08 4.97
CA LEU A 242 2.35 -2.74 3.62
C LEU A 242 0.85 -2.54 3.62
N THR A 243 0.35 -1.54 2.92
CA THR A 243 -1.10 -1.42 2.71
C THR A 243 -1.61 -2.59 1.87
N HIS A 244 -0.86 -3.05 0.85
CA HIS A 244 -1.16 -4.20 0.00
C HIS A 244 -0.16 -5.37 0.19
N TYR A 245 -0.19 -6.25 1.13
CA TYR A 245 -1.02 -6.47 2.29
C TYR A 245 -0.16 -6.96 3.48
N GLY A 246 -0.40 -6.35 4.63
CA GLY A 246 0.05 -6.89 5.91
C GLY A 246 1.51 -6.63 6.25
N GLN A 247 1.95 -7.24 7.35
CA GLN A 247 3.32 -7.09 7.83
C GLN A 247 4.24 -8.11 7.17
N VAL A 248 5.37 -7.62 6.66
CA VAL A 248 6.46 -8.46 6.12
C VAL A 248 7.73 -8.30 6.92
N THR A 249 8.53 -9.34 6.93
CA THR A 249 9.88 -9.42 7.49
C THR A 249 10.87 -9.75 6.36
N GLU A 250 12.10 -10.19 6.61
CA GLU A 250 13.09 -10.48 5.57
C GLU A 250 13.44 -9.26 4.67
N ILE A 251 13.50 -8.10 5.27
CA ILE A 251 13.52 -6.79 4.61
C ILE A 251 14.60 -6.70 3.51
N ASN A 252 15.81 -7.19 3.76
CA ASN A 252 16.91 -7.15 2.78
C ASN A 252 16.60 -7.98 1.53
N ARG A 253 16.05 -9.19 1.69
CA ARG A 253 15.67 -10.04 0.57
C ARG A 253 14.56 -9.39 -0.26
N LEU A 254 13.51 -8.88 0.41
CA LEU A 254 12.40 -8.21 -0.27
C LEU A 254 12.86 -6.93 -0.98
N ALA A 255 13.80 -6.18 -0.41
CA ALA A 255 14.39 -5.01 -1.06
C ALA A 255 15.14 -5.38 -2.34
N GLU A 256 15.93 -6.47 -2.33
CA GLU A 256 16.59 -6.99 -3.54
C GLU A 256 15.57 -7.42 -4.60
N ASP A 257 14.46 -8.06 -4.18
CA ASP A 257 13.37 -8.44 -5.08
C ASP A 257 12.72 -7.20 -5.71
N LEU A 258 12.45 -6.16 -4.91
CA LEU A 258 11.91 -4.89 -5.38
C LEU A 258 12.85 -4.16 -6.34
N HIS A 259 14.15 -4.08 -6.03
CA HIS A 259 15.12 -3.47 -6.95
C HIS A 259 15.14 -4.18 -8.31
N ARG A 260 15.18 -5.52 -8.32
CA ARG A 260 15.10 -6.30 -9.56
C ARG A 260 13.79 -6.07 -10.29
N GLY A 261 12.68 -5.95 -9.55
CA GLY A 261 11.37 -5.66 -10.12
C GLY A 261 11.31 -4.29 -10.79
N VAL A 262 11.79 -3.24 -10.15
CA VAL A 262 11.86 -1.89 -10.71
C VAL A 262 12.69 -1.87 -11.98
N ASP A 263 13.87 -2.49 -11.97
CA ASP A 263 14.74 -2.59 -13.15
C ASP A 263 14.07 -3.34 -14.30
N ALA A 264 13.40 -4.45 -14.02
CA ALA A 264 12.67 -5.23 -15.00
C ALA A 264 11.52 -4.42 -15.62
N TYR A 265 10.73 -3.73 -14.81
CA TYR A 265 9.61 -2.89 -15.27
C TYR A 265 10.09 -1.76 -16.19
N VAL A 266 11.17 -1.08 -15.82
CA VAL A 266 11.83 -0.05 -16.65
C VAL A 266 12.32 -0.63 -17.97
N ALA A 267 12.93 -1.81 -17.95
CA ALA A 267 13.40 -2.49 -19.15
C ALA A 267 12.23 -2.90 -20.08
N ILE A 268 11.14 -3.42 -19.53
CA ILE A 268 9.91 -3.76 -20.26
C ILE A 268 9.31 -2.49 -20.90
N ALA A 269 9.19 -1.41 -20.15
CA ALA A 269 8.74 -0.13 -20.66
C ALA A 269 9.66 0.41 -21.79
N GLY A 270 10.97 0.22 -21.67
CA GLY A 270 11.95 0.58 -22.71
C GLY A 270 11.72 -0.20 -24.02
N ARG A 271 11.32 -1.48 -23.93
CA ARG A 271 11.04 -2.31 -25.13
C ARG A 271 9.70 -2.02 -25.77
N HIS A 272 8.67 -1.72 -24.97
CA HIS A 272 7.28 -1.67 -25.43
C HIS A 272 6.62 -0.29 -25.26
N GLY A 273 7.33 0.73 -24.75
CA GLY A 273 6.78 2.05 -24.43
C GLY A 273 6.16 2.82 -25.61
N ALA A 274 6.30 2.33 -26.84
CA ALA A 274 5.77 2.96 -28.04
C ALA A 274 4.95 1.99 -28.90
N GLY A 275 4.07 2.54 -29.75
CA GLY A 275 3.26 1.82 -30.72
C GLY A 275 1.85 1.47 -30.24
N PRO A 276 0.99 1.01 -31.16
CA PRO A 276 -0.46 0.85 -30.91
C PRO A 276 -0.78 -0.25 -29.89
N ASP A 277 0.04 -1.30 -29.81
CA ASP A 277 -0.21 -2.46 -28.94
C ASP A 277 0.58 -2.41 -27.62
N ARG A 278 1.12 -1.24 -27.24
CA ARG A 278 2.03 -1.12 -26.11
C ARG A 278 1.43 -1.62 -24.78
N VAL A 279 0.15 -1.34 -24.52
CA VAL A 279 -0.56 -1.79 -23.31
C VAL A 279 -0.52 -3.31 -23.20
N ARG A 280 -0.98 -3.99 -24.25
CA ARG A 280 -1.04 -5.46 -24.29
C ARG A 280 0.35 -6.08 -24.16
N ARG A 281 1.33 -5.60 -24.97
CA ARG A 281 2.71 -6.17 -24.95
C ARG A 281 3.40 -5.97 -23.60
N MET A 282 3.21 -4.82 -22.96
CA MET A 282 3.73 -4.61 -21.60
C MET A 282 3.05 -5.54 -20.61
N GLY A 283 1.71 -5.67 -20.67
CA GLY A 283 0.96 -6.53 -19.78
C GLY A 283 1.37 -8.00 -19.91
N ASP A 284 1.45 -8.49 -21.16
CA ASP A 284 1.89 -9.85 -21.44
C ASP A 284 3.30 -10.12 -20.86
N GLU A 285 4.27 -9.22 -21.10
CA GLU A 285 5.65 -9.41 -20.60
C GLU A 285 5.78 -9.20 -19.09
N LEU A 286 5.00 -8.30 -18.48
CA LEU A 286 4.93 -8.18 -17.03
C LEU A 286 4.41 -9.44 -16.37
N PHE A 287 3.34 -10.03 -16.92
CA PHE A 287 2.81 -11.28 -16.42
C PHE A 287 3.81 -12.44 -16.55
N GLU A 288 4.50 -12.53 -17.69
CA GLU A 288 5.55 -13.54 -17.92
C GLU A 288 6.70 -13.36 -16.91
N TRP A 289 7.14 -12.11 -16.70
CA TRP A 289 8.20 -11.82 -15.74
C TRP A 289 7.77 -12.15 -14.32
N MET A 290 6.59 -11.69 -13.87
CA MET A 290 6.07 -12.00 -12.51
C MET A 290 5.90 -13.50 -12.31
N SER A 291 5.40 -14.21 -13.33
CA SER A 291 5.23 -15.67 -13.28
C SER A 291 6.57 -16.39 -13.13
N ALA A 292 7.61 -15.93 -13.83
CA ALA A 292 8.96 -16.48 -13.67
C ALA A 292 9.54 -16.21 -12.26
N GLN A 293 9.26 -15.03 -11.66
CA GLN A 293 9.65 -14.76 -10.27
C GLN A 293 8.88 -15.66 -9.29
N LEU A 294 7.58 -15.88 -9.49
CA LEU A 294 6.79 -16.80 -8.67
C LEU A 294 7.28 -18.24 -8.79
N ASP A 295 7.65 -18.71 -9.98
CA ASP A 295 8.27 -20.03 -10.17
C ASP A 295 9.58 -20.16 -9.37
N ALA A 296 10.42 -19.13 -9.42
CA ALA A 296 11.67 -19.08 -8.67
C ALA A 296 11.43 -19.00 -7.16
N HIS A 297 10.36 -18.32 -6.72
CA HIS A 297 9.92 -18.25 -5.33
C HIS A 297 9.37 -19.60 -4.82
N GLY A 298 9.03 -20.50 -5.73
CA GLY A 298 8.52 -21.84 -5.41
C GLY A 298 7.01 -21.98 -5.52
N ASP A 299 6.29 -20.94 -5.99
CA ASP A 299 4.86 -21.04 -6.27
C ASP A 299 4.59 -22.07 -7.38
N ARG A 300 3.48 -22.81 -7.27
CA ARG A 300 3.06 -23.85 -8.22
C ARG A 300 1.62 -23.62 -8.72
N ALA A 301 1.09 -22.42 -8.52
CA ALA A 301 -0.22 -22.07 -9.06
C ALA A 301 -0.22 -22.08 -10.58
N ASP A 302 -1.36 -22.40 -11.17
CA ASP A 302 -1.54 -22.30 -12.61
C ASP A 302 -1.68 -20.84 -13.08
N ALA A 303 -1.56 -20.60 -14.38
CA ALA A 303 -1.65 -19.26 -14.96
C ALA A 303 -2.99 -18.57 -14.63
N LYS A 304 -4.10 -19.33 -14.60
CA LYS A 304 -5.42 -18.77 -14.27
C LYS A 304 -5.46 -18.20 -12.84
N THR A 305 -4.89 -18.92 -11.90
CA THR A 305 -4.80 -18.49 -10.49
C THR A 305 -3.91 -17.26 -10.35
N ARG A 306 -2.76 -17.22 -11.06
CA ARG A 306 -1.86 -16.07 -11.09
C ARG A 306 -2.51 -14.84 -11.72
N HIS A 307 -3.23 -15.00 -12.83
CA HIS A 307 -4.03 -13.92 -13.41
C HIS A 307 -5.06 -13.37 -12.43
N ALA A 308 -5.80 -14.24 -11.75
CA ALA A 308 -6.78 -13.80 -10.76
C ALA A 308 -6.16 -13.00 -9.59
N ALA A 309 -4.89 -13.25 -9.24
CA ALA A 309 -4.18 -12.55 -8.19
C ALA A 309 -3.52 -11.24 -8.67
N LEU A 310 -3.07 -11.16 -9.94
CA LEU A 310 -2.13 -10.13 -10.40
C LEU A 310 -2.67 -9.22 -11.51
N ASP A 311 -3.76 -9.56 -12.20
CA ASP A 311 -4.20 -8.80 -13.40
C ASP A 311 -4.45 -7.32 -13.10
N LEU A 312 -5.05 -7.00 -11.94
CA LEU A 312 -5.27 -5.61 -11.56
C LEU A 312 -3.95 -4.86 -11.37
N ASP A 313 -2.99 -5.47 -10.69
CA ASP A 313 -1.67 -4.87 -10.46
C ASP A 313 -0.91 -4.71 -11.78
N ILE A 314 -1.03 -5.67 -12.67
CA ILE A 314 -0.42 -5.59 -14.01
C ILE A 314 -1.01 -4.42 -14.78
N ASP A 315 -2.33 -4.27 -14.82
CA ASP A 315 -3.00 -3.17 -15.51
C ASP A 315 -2.58 -1.81 -14.97
N LEU A 316 -2.49 -1.66 -13.63
CA LEU A 316 -2.05 -0.43 -12.98
C LEU A 316 -0.58 -0.14 -13.24
N ASN A 317 0.28 -1.14 -13.13
CA ASN A 317 1.70 -1.01 -13.41
C ASN A 317 1.95 -0.64 -14.88
N VAL A 318 1.24 -1.24 -15.83
CA VAL A 318 1.31 -0.88 -17.26
C VAL A 318 0.95 0.58 -17.47
N GLN A 319 -0.13 1.08 -16.86
CA GLN A 319 -0.53 2.49 -16.98
C GLN A 319 0.57 3.42 -16.42
N GLY A 320 1.13 3.10 -15.25
CA GLY A 320 2.21 3.89 -14.65
C GLY A 320 3.48 3.90 -15.51
N LEU A 321 3.86 2.75 -16.05
CA LEU A 321 5.03 2.61 -16.92
C LEU A 321 4.86 3.36 -18.25
N ILE A 322 3.67 3.33 -18.83
CA ILE A 322 3.36 4.11 -20.05
C ILE A 322 3.48 5.60 -19.78
N TYR A 323 2.89 6.09 -18.67
CA TYR A 323 2.97 7.49 -18.28
C TYR A 323 4.42 7.93 -18.07
N TRP A 324 5.21 7.12 -17.38
CA TRP A 324 6.63 7.36 -17.17
C TRP A 324 7.42 7.40 -18.49
N ALA A 325 7.21 6.40 -19.38
CA ALA A 325 7.89 6.32 -20.67
C ALA A 325 7.56 7.53 -21.57
N ASP A 326 6.30 7.95 -21.62
CA ASP A 326 5.86 9.12 -22.38
C ASP A 326 6.49 10.41 -21.85
N ARG A 327 6.61 10.56 -20.51
CA ARG A 327 7.28 11.71 -19.88
C ARG A 327 8.78 11.73 -20.20
N VAL A 328 9.46 10.58 -20.15
CA VAL A 328 10.87 10.46 -20.51
C VAL A 328 11.09 10.78 -22.00
N ALA A 329 10.20 10.31 -22.88
CA ALA A 329 10.29 10.63 -24.30
C ALA A 329 10.10 12.13 -24.57
N ALA A 330 9.14 12.77 -23.91
CA ALA A 330 8.88 14.20 -24.02
C ALA A 330 10.07 15.05 -23.55
N SER A 331 10.71 14.68 -22.43
CA SER A 331 11.88 15.39 -21.91
C SER A 331 13.09 15.32 -22.85
N LYS A 332 13.31 14.18 -23.51
CA LYS A 332 14.37 14.03 -24.53
C LYS A 332 14.14 14.91 -25.76
N LEU A 333 12.88 15.14 -26.14
CA LEU A 333 12.51 15.99 -27.28
C LEU A 333 12.63 17.49 -26.95
N SER A 334 12.44 17.88 -25.70
CA SER A 334 12.53 19.29 -25.24
C SER A 334 13.95 19.73 -24.91
N GLY A 335 14.94 18.83 -24.97
CA GLY A 335 16.37 19.16 -24.78
C GLY A 335 16.75 19.58 -23.36
N THR A 336 15.91 19.22 -22.38
CA THR A 336 16.13 19.48 -20.94
C THR A 336 16.28 18.18 -20.15
#